data_6e45fccd51176849f6fa03afe1483336
#
_entry.id   6e45fccd51176849f6fa03afe1483336
#
_cell.length_a   1.000
_cell.length_b   1.000
_cell.length_c   1.000
_cell.angle_alpha   90.00
_cell.angle_beta   90.00
_cell.angle_gamma   90.00
#
_symmetry.space_group_name_H-M   'P 1'
#
loop_
_entity.id
_entity.type
_entity.pdbx_description
1 polymer ?
#
loop_
_entity_poly.entity_id
_entity_poly.type
_entity_poly.pdbx_seq_one_letter_code
_entity_poly.pdbx_strand_id
1 'polypeptide(L)'
;MEDAPLNRIEKVDIAITHSAAGFYDSPAGRVLGNIGKIGDEAPLLGIAALTALYGIAASKRRVADAGFRMARAELVAIVLKTLGKRSVNRTRPTALLEDRTYRMEPGTSSSHALQSFPSGHTAGAVAVARAFAHVFPERAPLALTGALIVGLLQLPRKAHFASDVAAGVLLGFLAERLSRPSRPVCSEPRGTAGVHA
;
A
#
# COMPACT_ATOMS: atom_id res chain seq x y z
N MET A 1 0.46 -16.31 -31.48
CA MET A 1 0.49 -14.91 -31.02
C MET A 1 1.93 -14.64 -30.65
N GLU A 2 2.60 -13.80 -31.41
CA GLU A 2 4.00 -13.41 -31.15
C GLU A 2 4.04 -12.63 -29.85
N ASP A 3 4.88 -13.06 -28.90
CA ASP A 3 4.99 -12.37 -27.59
C ASP A 3 5.50 -10.96 -27.85
N ALA A 4 4.75 -9.95 -27.41
CA ALA A 4 5.16 -8.56 -27.55
C ALA A 4 6.55 -8.35 -26.87
N PRO A 5 7.46 -7.57 -27.48
CA PRO A 5 8.80 -7.39 -26.95
C PRO A 5 8.75 -6.73 -25.58
N LEU A 6 9.41 -7.33 -24.60
CA LEU A 6 9.51 -6.80 -23.23
C LEU A 6 10.12 -5.39 -23.24
N ASN A 7 9.48 -4.47 -22.53
CA ASN A 7 10.03 -3.14 -22.29
C ASN A 7 11.19 -3.14 -21.29
N ARG A 8 11.89 -2.01 -21.13
CA ARG A 8 13.08 -1.91 -20.25
C ARG A 8 12.76 -2.20 -18.78
N ILE A 9 11.60 -1.74 -18.30
CA ILE A 9 11.19 -1.93 -16.90
C ILE A 9 10.90 -3.40 -16.64
N GLU A 10 10.17 -4.06 -17.53
CA GLU A 10 9.88 -5.49 -17.44
C GLU A 10 11.16 -6.34 -17.43
N LYS A 11 12.13 -6.01 -18.30
CA LYS A 11 13.44 -6.69 -18.30
C LYS A 11 14.17 -6.57 -16.97
N VAL A 12 14.15 -5.36 -16.36
CA VAL A 12 14.76 -5.11 -15.05
C VAL A 12 14.04 -5.88 -13.96
N ASP A 13 12.71 -5.83 -13.92
CA ASP A 13 11.89 -6.56 -12.94
C ASP A 13 12.16 -8.08 -12.99
N ILE A 14 12.17 -8.64 -14.20
CA ILE A 14 12.46 -10.07 -14.42
C ILE A 14 13.88 -10.41 -13.98
N ALA A 15 14.88 -9.59 -14.35
CA ALA A 15 16.26 -9.80 -13.97
C ALA A 15 16.47 -9.76 -12.45
N ILE A 16 15.85 -8.79 -11.74
CA ILE A 16 15.87 -8.72 -10.28
C ILE A 16 15.24 -9.99 -9.68
N THR A 17 14.09 -10.41 -10.20
CA THR A 17 13.38 -11.59 -9.68
C THR A 17 14.23 -12.85 -9.82
N HIS A 18 14.84 -13.08 -10.97
CA HIS A 18 15.68 -14.26 -11.19
C HIS A 18 16.96 -14.22 -10.35
N SER A 19 17.64 -13.06 -10.28
CA SER A 19 18.88 -12.95 -9.49
C SER A 19 18.64 -13.10 -7.99
N ALA A 20 17.46 -12.75 -7.49
CA ALA A 20 17.10 -12.85 -6.08
C ALA A 20 16.36 -14.16 -5.71
N ALA A 21 16.06 -15.03 -6.68
CA ALA A 21 15.24 -16.22 -6.45
C ALA A 21 15.80 -17.13 -5.34
N GLY A 22 17.12 -17.37 -5.34
CA GLY A 22 17.77 -18.18 -4.31
C GLY A 22 17.64 -17.58 -2.89
N PHE A 23 17.68 -16.25 -2.77
CA PHE A 23 17.42 -15.58 -1.50
C PHE A 23 15.96 -15.72 -1.08
N TYR A 24 15.01 -15.56 -1.99
CA TYR A 24 13.59 -15.69 -1.68
C TYR A 24 13.20 -17.07 -1.14
N ASP A 25 13.87 -18.11 -1.62
CA ASP A 25 13.64 -19.49 -1.18
C ASP A 25 14.43 -19.87 0.10
N SER A 26 15.33 -19.00 0.56
CA SER A 26 16.05 -19.19 1.81
C SER A 26 15.14 -19.07 3.04
N PRO A 27 15.53 -19.63 4.21
CA PRO A 27 14.79 -19.42 5.46
C PRO A 27 14.56 -17.96 5.79
N ALA A 28 15.57 -17.09 5.59
CA ALA A 28 15.45 -15.66 5.84
C ALA A 28 14.44 -15.00 4.90
N GLY A 29 14.48 -15.32 3.60
CA GLY A 29 13.51 -14.79 2.62
C GLY A 29 12.07 -15.19 2.95
N ARG A 30 11.86 -16.44 3.39
CA ARG A 30 10.54 -16.92 3.83
C ARG A 30 10.03 -16.20 5.07
N VAL A 31 10.89 -15.95 6.07
CA VAL A 31 10.53 -15.19 7.28
C VAL A 31 10.15 -13.76 6.90
N LEU A 32 10.98 -13.07 6.11
CA LEU A 32 10.71 -11.72 5.64
C LEU A 32 9.40 -11.65 4.82
N GLY A 33 9.18 -12.63 3.95
CA GLY A 33 7.94 -12.74 3.19
C GLY A 33 6.71 -12.89 4.09
N ASN A 34 6.79 -13.68 5.17
CA ASN A 34 5.70 -13.82 6.14
C ASN A 34 5.43 -12.53 6.92
N ILE A 35 6.48 -11.80 7.32
CA ILE A 35 6.33 -10.49 7.96
C ILE A 35 5.62 -9.51 7.00
N GLY A 36 5.88 -9.61 5.68
CA GLY A 36 5.21 -8.78 4.67
C GLY A 36 3.68 -8.92 4.62
N LYS A 37 3.09 -9.96 5.25
CA LYS A 37 1.63 -10.12 5.37
C LYS A 37 0.96 -9.05 6.24
N ILE A 38 1.72 -8.29 7.01
CA ILE A 38 1.18 -7.13 7.74
C ILE A 38 0.56 -6.07 6.80
N GLY A 39 0.98 -6.05 5.55
CA GLY A 39 0.39 -5.22 4.51
C GLY A 39 -0.90 -5.76 3.89
N ASP A 40 -1.41 -6.91 4.34
CA ASP A 40 -2.71 -7.42 3.91
C ASP A 40 -3.84 -6.51 4.42
N GLU A 41 -4.99 -6.50 3.76
CA GLU A 41 -6.10 -5.59 4.05
C GLU A 41 -6.61 -5.71 5.49
N ALA A 42 -6.80 -6.93 5.97
CA ALA A 42 -7.35 -7.17 7.30
C ALA A 42 -6.45 -6.65 8.43
N PRO A 43 -5.12 -6.87 8.46
CA PRO A 43 -4.21 -6.24 9.41
C PRO A 43 -4.25 -4.71 9.37
N LEU A 44 -4.24 -4.10 8.17
CA LEU A 44 -4.25 -2.64 8.04
C LEU A 44 -5.55 -2.02 8.55
N LEU A 45 -6.70 -2.59 8.19
CA LEU A 45 -8.00 -2.18 8.72
C LEU A 45 -8.10 -2.43 10.23
N GLY A 46 -7.53 -3.54 10.71
CA GLY A 46 -7.45 -3.84 12.15
C GLY A 46 -6.65 -2.78 12.92
N ILE A 47 -5.47 -2.40 12.42
CA ILE A 47 -4.66 -1.34 13.02
C ILE A 47 -5.43 -0.01 13.05
N ALA A 48 -6.09 0.34 11.95
CA ALA A 48 -6.89 1.56 11.86
C ALA A 48 -8.06 1.54 12.87
N ALA A 49 -8.80 0.42 12.95
CA ALA A 49 -9.90 0.25 13.89
C ALA A 49 -9.44 0.30 15.35
N LEU A 50 -8.38 -0.42 15.69
CA LEU A 50 -7.81 -0.41 17.06
C LEU A 50 -7.32 0.98 17.45
N THR A 51 -6.72 1.73 16.51
CA THR A 51 -6.31 3.12 16.74
C THR A 51 -7.51 4.01 17.04
N ALA A 52 -8.60 3.88 16.27
CA ALA A 52 -9.82 4.64 16.49
C ALA A 52 -10.47 4.30 17.84
N LEU A 53 -10.64 3.00 18.13
CA LEU A 53 -11.24 2.51 19.37
C LEU A 53 -10.45 2.94 20.62
N TYR A 54 -9.12 2.82 20.57
CA TYR A 54 -8.26 3.32 21.65
C TYR A 54 -8.41 4.83 21.84
N GLY A 55 -8.46 5.59 20.75
CA GLY A 55 -8.66 7.04 20.82
C GLY A 55 -9.99 7.42 21.47
N ILE A 56 -11.06 6.68 21.17
CA ILE A 56 -12.38 6.87 21.77
C ILE A 56 -12.35 6.50 23.25
N ALA A 57 -11.89 5.29 23.58
CA ALA A 57 -11.88 4.77 24.96
C ALA A 57 -11.02 5.62 25.91
N ALA A 58 -9.88 6.14 25.42
CA ALA A 58 -8.98 7.00 26.16
C ALA A 58 -9.33 8.50 26.07
N SER A 59 -10.44 8.86 25.47
CA SER A 59 -10.86 10.26 25.23
C SER A 59 -9.82 11.10 24.47
N LYS A 60 -8.98 10.47 23.66
CA LYS A 60 -7.93 11.10 22.83
C LYS A 60 -8.44 11.36 21.43
N ARG A 61 -9.18 12.45 21.23
CA ARG A 61 -9.83 12.81 19.95
C ARG A 61 -8.87 12.76 18.74
N ARG A 62 -7.64 13.26 18.90
CA ARG A 62 -6.61 13.25 17.83
C ARG A 62 -6.25 11.85 17.39
N VAL A 63 -6.19 10.87 18.32
CA VAL A 63 -5.90 9.48 18.01
C VAL A 63 -7.09 8.80 17.33
N ALA A 64 -8.31 9.08 17.79
CA ALA A 64 -9.52 8.58 17.15
C ALA A 64 -9.63 9.08 15.69
N ASP A 65 -9.40 10.39 15.44
CA ASP A 65 -9.39 10.97 14.10
C ASP A 65 -8.34 10.29 13.20
N ALA A 66 -7.15 10.00 13.71
CA ALA A 66 -6.14 9.26 12.96
C ALA A 66 -6.64 7.88 12.53
N GLY A 67 -7.23 7.10 13.43
CA GLY A 67 -7.78 5.78 13.11
C GLY A 67 -8.86 5.83 12.04
N PHE A 68 -9.80 6.78 12.12
CA PHE A 68 -10.83 6.97 11.09
C PHE A 68 -10.26 7.39 9.74
N ARG A 69 -9.23 8.25 9.71
CA ARG A 69 -8.54 8.64 8.46
C ARG A 69 -7.81 7.47 7.84
N MET A 70 -7.11 6.67 8.65
CA MET A 70 -6.43 5.46 8.21
C MET A 70 -7.42 4.47 7.57
N ALA A 71 -8.56 4.21 8.22
CA ALA A 71 -9.59 3.31 7.69
C ALA A 71 -10.13 3.80 6.34
N ARG A 72 -10.47 5.09 6.23
CA ARG A 72 -10.95 5.65 4.95
C ARG A 72 -9.90 5.58 3.85
N ALA A 73 -8.64 5.87 4.16
CA ALA A 73 -7.56 5.82 3.19
C ALA A 73 -7.35 4.39 2.68
N GLU A 74 -7.42 3.39 3.57
CA GLU A 74 -7.34 1.98 3.21
C GLU A 74 -8.52 1.55 2.33
N LEU A 75 -9.75 1.93 2.66
CA LEU A 75 -10.92 1.61 1.85
C LEU A 75 -10.81 2.19 0.42
N VAL A 76 -10.32 3.42 0.29
CA VAL A 76 -10.06 4.01 -1.04
C VAL A 76 -8.93 3.25 -1.75
N ALA A 77 -7.86 2.86 -1.06
CA ALA A 77 -6.78 2.06 -1.64
C ALA A 77 -7.28 0.70 -2.13
N ILE A 78 -8.19 0.04 -1.39
CA ILE A 78 -8.84 -1.21 -1.80
C ILE A 78 -9.62 -1.03 -3.11
N VAL A 79 -10.39 0.05 -3.24
CA VAL A 79 -11.13 0.35 -4.47
C VAL A 79 -10.18 0.57 -5.64
N LEU A 80 -9.19 1.45 -5.47
CA LEU A 80 -8.25 1.80 -6.55
C LEU A 80 -7.42 0.61 -7.01
N LYS A 81 -6.89 -0.20 -6.08
CA LYS A 81 -6.13 -1.41 -6.45
C LYS A 81 -6.99 -2.43 -7.17
N THR A 82 -8.27 -2.56 -6.77
CA THR A 82 -9.20 -3.48 -7.42
C THR A 82 -9.47 -3.05 -8.85
N LEU A 83 -9.66 -1.75 -9.09
CA LEU A 83 -9.78 -1.20 -10.44
C LEU A 83 -8.50 -1.47 -11.25
N GLY A 84 -7.32 -1.21 -10.69
CA GLY A 84 -6.05 -1.50 -11.36
C GLY A 84 -5.89 -2.97 -11.73
N LYS A 85 -6.18 -3.87 -10.81
CA LYS A 85 -6.11 -5.33 -11.05
C LYS A 85 -7.12 -5.84 -12.09
N ARG A 86 -8.24 -5.13 -12.26
CA ARG A 86 -9.25 -5.43 -13.29
C ARG A 86 -8.94 -4.78 -14.64
N SER A 87 -7.87 -4.00 -14.73
CA SER A 87 -7.49 -3.32 -15.96
C SER A 87 -6.24 -3.92 -16.62
N VAL A 88 -5.41 -4.60 -15.83
CA VAL A 88 -4.12 -5.14 -16.29
C VAL A 88 -3.91 -6.54 -15.74
N ASN A 89 -3.72 -7.49 -16.63
CA ASN A 89 -3.21 -8.82 -16.32
C ASN A 89 -1.68 -8.77 -16.33
N ARG A 90 -1.05 -9.07 -15.20
CA ARG A 90 0.40 -9.19 -15.11
C ARG A 90 0.78 -10.44 -14.34
N THR A 91 1.62 -11.28 -14.94
CA THR A 91 2.17 -12.48 -14.29
C THR A 91 2.87 -12.10 -12.98
N ARG A 92 2.62 -12.85 -11.90
CA ARG A 92 3.35 -12.68 -10.63
C ARG A 92 4.75 -13.29 -10.70
N PRO A 93 5.71 -12.75 -9.92
CA PRO A 93 7.03 -13.37 -9.79
C PRO A 93 6.99 -14.85 -9.43
N THR A 94 6.06 -15.29 -8.57
CA THR A 94 5.87 -16.73 -8.26
C THR A 94 5.58 -17.53 -9.51
N ALA A 95 4.56 -17.14 -10.27
CA ALA A 95 4.17 -17.84 -11.50
C ALA A 95 5.28 -17.79 -12.58
N LEU A 96 5.98 -16.65 -12.70
CA LEU A 96 7.12 -16.53 -13.60
C LEU A 96 8.23 -17.55 -13.27
N LEU A 97 8.55 -17.73 -11.99
CA LEU A 97 9.61 -18.67 -11.56
C LEU A 97 9.20 -20.14 -11.72
N GLU A 98 7.91 -20.45 -11.67
CA GLU A 98 7.36 -21.79 -11.88
C GLU A 98 7.25 -22.14 -13.38
N ASP A 99 6.55 -21.32 -14.16
CA ASP A 99 6.19 -21.59 -15.56
C ASP A 99 7.12 -20.95 -16.59
N ARG A 100 8.00 -20.03 -16.15
CA ARG A 100 8.92 -19.25 -16.99
C ARG A 100 8.23 -18.37 -18.06
N THR A 101 6.92 -18.15 -17.95
CA THR A 101 6.15 -17.31 -18.88
C THR A 101 5.80 -16.00 -18.23
N TYR A 102 6.21 -14.89 -18.85
CA TYR A 102 5.83 -13.53 -18.44
C TYR A 102 4.79 -12.96 -19.39
N ARG A 103 3.75 -12.32 -18.84
CA ARG A 103 2.72 -11.59 -19.59
C ARG A 103 2.40 -10.29 -18.86
N MET A 104 2.22 -9.23 -19.65
CA MET A 104 1.63 -7.96 -19.20
C MET A 104 0.78 -7.41 -20.33
N GLU A 105 -0.54 -7.41 -20.13
CA GLU A 105 -1.52 -7.05 -21.15
C GLU A 105 -2.76 -6.41 -20.50
N PRO A 106 -3.53 -5.58 -21.23
CA PRO A 106 -4.85 -5.18 -20.77
C PRO A 106 -5.72 -6.41 -20.54
N GLY A 107 -6.44 -6.47 -19.42
CA GLY A 107 -7.30 -7.62 -19.15
C GLY A 107 -7.95 -7.59 -17.78
N THR A 108 -8.94 -8.46 -17.61
CA THR A 108 -9.81 -8.54 -16.42
C THR A 108 -9.72 -9.90 -15.75
N SER A 109 -8.61 -10.63 -15.89
CA SER A 109 -8.47 -11.98 -15.33
C SER A 109 -8.63 -11.96 -13.81
N SER A 110 -9.40 -12.90 -13.27
CA SER A 110 -9.52 -13.16 -11.83
C SER A 110 -8.44 -14.11 -11.30
N SER A 111 -7.58 -14.65 -12.17
CA SER A 111 -6.49 -15.54 -11.77
C SER A 111 -5.49 -14.82 -10.90
N HIS A 112 -5.24 -15.37 -9.70
CA HIS A 112 -4.24 -14.83 -8.78
C HIS A 112 -2.84 -14.71 -9.39
N ALA A 113 -2.47 -15.66 -10.26
CA ALA A 113 -1.20 -15.68 -10.97
C ALA A 113 -0.99 -14.48 -11.91
N LEU A 114 -2.07 -13.85 -12.38
CA LEU A 114 -2.05 -12.72 -13.32
C LEU A 114 -2.39 -11.37 -12.66
N GLN A 115 -2.54 -11.33 -11.35
CA GLN A 115 -2.89 -10.11 -10.61
C GLN A 115 -1.69 -9.52 -9.85
N SER A 116 -0.53 -9.38 -10.51
CA SER A 116 0.64 -8.77 -9.91
C SER A 116 0.52 -7.26 -9.78
N PHE A 117 0.01 -6.58 -10.79
CA PHE A 117 -0.03 -5.11 -10.86
C PHE A 117 -1.41 -4.54 -10.49
N PRO A 118 -1.42 -3.42 -9.76
CA PRO A 118 -0.37 -2.85 -8.91
C PRO A 118 -0.29 -3.57 -7.55
N SER A 119 0.78 -3.31 -6.75
CA SER A 119 0.89 -3.86 -5.41
C SER A 119 -0.14 -3.26 -4.45
N GLY A 120 -1.15 -4.06 -4.10
CA GLY A 120 -2.18 -3.66 -3.15
C GLY A 120 -1.66 -3.50 -1.70
N HIS A 121 -0.73 -4.37 -1.28
CA HIS A 121 -0.10 -4.31 0.03
C HIS A 121 0.66 -2.99 0.24
N THR A 122 1.42 -2.60 -0.77
CA THR A 122 2.15 -1.32 -0.75
C THR A 122 1.19 -0.14 -0.76
N ALA A 123 0.15 -0.20 -1.61
CA ALA A 123 -0.83 0.87 -1.70
C ALA A 123 -1.57 1.11 -0.37
N GLY A 124 -2.05 0.04 0.28
CA GLY A 124 -2.69 0.11 1.58
C GLY A 124 -1.74 0.63 2.68
N ALA A 125 -0.54 0.04 2.79
CA ALA A 125 0.42 0.48 3.79
C ALA A 125 0.78 1.96 3.66
N VAL A 126 1.01 2.45 2.43
CA VAL A 126 1.32 3.86 2.17
C VAL A 126 0.11 4.75 2.46
N ALA A 127 -1.11 4.36 2.06
CA ALA A 127 -2.31 5.13 2.33
C ALA A 127 -2.56 5.30 3.84
N VAL A 128 -2.45 4.21 4.60
CA VAL A 128 -2.60 4.18 6.06
C VAL A 128 -1.52 5.02 6.75
N ALA A 129 -0.24 4.83 6.37
CA ALA A 129 0.87 5.57 6.96
C ALA A 129 0.75 7.08 6.70
N ARG A 130 0.35 7.49 5.50
CA ARG A 130 0.13 8.90 5.16
C ARG A 130 -1.05 9.51 5.91
N ALA A 131 -2.15 8.76 6.05
CA ALA A 131 -3.30 9.21 6.82
C ALA A 131 -2.94 9.43 8.29
N PHE A 132 -2.14 8.53 8.88
CA PHE A 132 -1.58 8.68 10.22
C PHE A 132 -0.64 9.89 10.31
N ALA A 133 0.31 10.02 9.37
CA ALA A 133 1.29 11.11 9.33
C ALA A 133 0.62 12.49 9.17
N HIS A 134 -0.54 12.55 8.56
CA HIS A 134 -1.30 13.79 8.43
C HIS A 134 -1.80 14.31 9.79
N VAL A 135 -2.11 13.42 10.72
CA VAL A 135 -2.53 13.75 12.09
C VAL A 135 -1.31 13.92 13.02
N PHE A 136 -0.27 13.11 12.80
CA PHE A 136 0.96 13.09 13.59
C PHE A 136 2.18 13.36 12.71
N PRO A 137 2.39 14.60 12.22
CA PRO A 137 3.49 14.92 11.31
C PRO A 137 4.87 14.68 11.93
N GLU A 138 4.98 14.81 13.24
CA GLU A 138 6.21 14.50 14.00
C GLU A 138 6.61 13.01 13.92
N ARG A 139 5.67 12.13 13.61
CA ARG A 139 5.88 10.67 13.44
C ARG A 139 5.85 10.23 11.98
N ALA A 140 5.72 11.16 11.04
CA ALA A 140 5.65 10.87 9.62
C ALA A 140 6.83 10.04 9.10
N PRO A 141 8.11 10.34 9.45
CA PRO A 141 9.24 9.54 8.99
C PRO A 141 9.12 8.08 9.39
N LEU A 142 8.75 7.80 10.65
CA LEU A 142 8.60 6.44 11.15
C LEU A 142 7.48 5.69 10.42
N ALA A 143 6.31 6.31 10.27
CA ALA A 143 5.16 5.70 9.60
C ALA A 143 5.46 5.39 8.12
N LEU A 144 6.07 6.34 7.40
CA LEU A 144 6.40 6.17 5.99
C LEU A 144 7.52 5.15 5.77
N THR A 145 8.52 5.10 6.66
CA THR A 145 9.55 4.05 6.64
C THR A 145 8.92 2.68 6.85
N GLY A 146 7.99 2.54 7.80
CA GLY A 146 7.25 1.29 8.00
C GLY A 146 6.48 0.86 6.74
N ALA A 147 5.80 1.78 6.08
CA ALA A 147 5.09 1.49 4.83
C ALA A 147 6.05 1.08 3.69
N LEU A 148 7.22 1.73 3.59
CA LEU A 148 8.24 1.37 2.61
C LEU A 148 8.77 -0.05 2.88
N ILE A 149 9.06 -0.39 4.14
CA ILE A 149 9.48 -1.74 4.52
C ILE A 149 8.42 -2.76 4.12
N VAL A 150 7.13 -2.53 4.40
CA VAL A 150 6.03 -3.40 3.97
C VAL A 150 6.02 -3.59 2.47
N GLY A 151 6.23 -2.52 1.70
CA GLY A 151 6.35 -2.57 0.24
C GLY A 151 7.52 -3.43 -0.23
N LEU A 152 8.71 -3.23 0.33
CA LEU A 152 9.92 -4.00 -0.01
C LEU A 152 9.79 -5.48 0.36
N LEU A 153 9.09 -5.80 1.44
CA LEU A 153 8.83 -7.19 1.85
C LEU A 153 7.93 -7.97 0.87
N GLN A 154 7.29 -7.30 -0.10
CA GLN A 154 6.55 -7.99 -1.15
C GLN A 154 7.46 -8.67 -2.18
N LEU A 155 8.72 -8.26 -2.28
CA LEU A 155 9.71 -8.87 -3.17
C LEU A 155 10.09 -10.29 -2.70
N PRO A 156 10.57 -10.52 -1.46
CA PRO A 156 10.85 -11.88 -0.97
C PRO A 156 9.60 -12.77 -0.86
N ARG A 157 8.40 -12.19 -0.82
CA ARG A 157 7.13 -12.96 -0.96
C ARG A 157 6.91 -13.49 -2.37
N LYS A 158 7.68 -13.04 -3.35
CA LYS A 158 7.44 -13.32 -4.78
C LYS A 158 6.03 -12.92 -5.24
N ALA A 159 5.44 -11.93 -4.53
CA ALA A 159 4.07 -11.49 -4.78
C ALA A 159 4.00 -10.39 -5.86
N HIS A 160 5.02 -9.54 -5.91
CA HIS A 160 5.06 -8.35 -6.74
C HIS A 160 6.47 -8.08 -7.27
N PHE A 161 6.57 -7.50 -8.46
CA PHE A 161 7.79 -6.93 -9.00
C PHE A 161 8.10 -5.57 -8.35
N ALA A 162 9.35 -5.09 -8.52
CA ALA A 162 9.74 -3.78 -7.98
C ALA A 162 8.90 -2.63 -8.56
N SER A 163 8.57 -2.69 -9.85
CA SER A 163 7.69 -1.70 -10.49
C SER A 163 6.25 -1.75 -9.98
N ASP A 164 5.72 -2.94 -9.59
CA ASP A 164 4.40 -3.05 -8.95
C ASP A 164 4.38 -2.36 -7.58
N VAL A 165 5.50 -2.49 -6.83
CA VAL A 165 5.68 -1.80 -5.55
C VAL A 165 5.71 -0.28 -5.76
N ALA A 166 6.47 0.20 -6.74
CA ALA A 166 6.53 1.63 -7.08
C ALA A 166 5.14 2.17 -7.48
N ALA A 167 4.41 1.45 -8.32
CA ALA A 167 3.03 1.80 -8.68
C ALA A 167 2.10 1.79 -7.45
N GLY A 168 2.29 0.82 -6.54
CA GLY A 168 1.57 0.76 -5.27
C GLY A 168 1.81 1.97 -4.39
N VAL A 169 3.06 2.47 -4.31
CA VAL A 169 3.37 3.72 -3.60
C VAL A 169 2.55 4.88 -4.16
N LEU A 170 2.57 5.09 -5.47
CA LEU A 170 1.81 6.17 -6.13
C LEU A 170 0.31 6.03 -5.87
N LEU A 171 -0.22 4.81 -5.94
CA LEU A 171 -1.62 4.52 -5.67
C LEU A 171 -2.00 4.83 -4.22
N GLY A 172 -1.14 4.49 -3.25
CA GLY A 172 -1.36 4.81 -1.84
C GLY A 172 -1.37 6.32 -1.55
N PHE A 173 -0.49 7.08 -2.21
CA PHE A 173 -0.53 8.55 -2.18
C PHE A 173 -1.85 9.09 -2.72
N LEU A 174 -2.31 8.57 -3.86
CA LEU A 174 -3.58 8.97 -4.47
C LEU A 174 -4.77 8.61 -3.56
N ALA A 175 -4.78 7.41 -3.01
CA ALA A 175 -5.84 6.92 -2.13
C ALA A 175 -5.99 7.81 -0.89
N GLU A 176 -4.89 8.13 -0.22
CA GLU A 176 -4.94 9.03 0.93
C GLU A 176 -5.44 10.42 0.54
N ARG A 177 -4.96 10.97 -0.58
CA ARG A 177 -5.40 12.28 -1.06
C ARG A 177 -6.90 12.33 -1.35
N LEU A 178 -7.43 11.30 -2.00
CA LEU A 178 -8.85 11.18 -2.33
C LEU A 178 -9.72 10.92 -1.09
N SER A 179 -9.18 10.29 -0.06
CA SER A 179 -9.87 10.01 1.20
C SER A 179 -10.02 11.23 2.12
N ARG A 180 -9.34 12.34 1.83
CA ARG A 180 -9.41 13.55 2.67
C ARG A 180 -10.83 14.14 2.64
N PRO A 181 -11.37 14.53 3.80
CA PRO A 181 -12.65 15.23 3.83
C PRO A 181 -12.54 16.59 3.11
N SER A 182 -13.54 16.93 2.32
CA SER A 182 -13.60 18.17 1.53
C SER A 182 -13.72 19.45 2.38
N ARG A 183 -13.93 19.35 3.71
CA ARG A 183 -14.01 20.49 4.62
C ARG A 183 -12.96 20.36 5.70
N PRO A 184 -12.18 21.43 6.01
CA PRO A 184 -11.41 21.46 7.23
C PRO A 184 -12.36 21.38 8.42
N VAL A 185 -12.10 20.43 9.32
CA VAL A 185 -12.75 20.38 10.63
C VAL A 185 -12.43 21.71 11.32
N CYS A 186 -13.46 22.49 11.61
CA CYS A 186 -13.50 23.76 12.33
C CYS A 186 -12.14 24.33 12.78
N SER A 187 -11.70 25.40 12.14
CA SER A 187 -10.90 26.41 12.83
C SER A 187 -11.71 26.92 14.01
N GLU A 188 -11.22 26.73 15.23
CA GLU A 188 -11.79 27.43 16.39
C GLU A 188 -11.94 28.92 16.07
N PRO A 189 -13.05 29.56 16.44
CA PRO A 189 -13.17 30.98 16.29
C PRO A 189 -12.07 31.63 17.15
N ARG A 190 -11.18 32.38 16.51
CA ARG A 190 -10.24 33.27 17.23
C ARG A 190 -11.07 34.14 18.13
N GLY A 191 -10.90 33.95 19.44
CA GLY A 191 -11.52 34.79 20.44
C GLY A 191 -11.31 36.26 20.08
N THR A 192 -12.38 36.98 19.88
CA THR A 192 -12.40 38.44 19.80
C THR A 192 -11.79 38.95 21.09
N ALA A 193 -10.57 39.49 21.01
CA ALA A 193 -10.01 40.30 22.08
C ALA A 193 -10.99 41.43 22.37
N GLY A 194 -11.60 41.35 23.54
CA GLY A 194 -12.45 42.45 24.05
C GLY A 194 -11.64 43.69 24.18
N VAL A 195 -11.98 44.69 23.39
CA VAL A 195 -11.57 46.07 23.59
C VAL A 195 -12.38 46.57 24.77
N HIS A 196 -11.76 46.68 25.92
CA HIS A 196 -12.27 47.50 27.01
C HIS A 196 -11.64 48.90 26.90
N ALA A 197 -12.49 49.87 26.64
CA ALA A 197 -12.26 51.31 26.79
C ALA A 197 -12.18 51.69 28.26
#